data_97f4b7f7faa733c5a4701f5e3b8d99c5
#
_entry.id   97f4b7f7faa733c5a4701f5e3b8d99c5
#
_cell.length_a   1.000
_cell.length_b   1.000
_cell.length_c   1.000
_cell.angle_alpha   90.00
_cell.angle_beta   90.00
_cell.angle_gamma   90.00
#
_symmetry.space_group_name_H-M   'P 1'
#
loop_
_entity.id
_entity.type
_entity.pdbx_description
1 polymer ?
#
loop_
_entity_poly.entity_id
_entity_poly.type
_entity_poly.pdbx_seq_one_letter_code
_entity_poly.pdbx_strand_id
1 'polypeptide(L)'
;MSDLHGFLPPLTPTGKSAIIPEMPWYYSGTLLTVEYLTDPANVRALLPADIDLAPEEPGAVAFIWADWQSCSEGGAELLDPIRSQYLETFAVVRCSYEGVTYSRCVAIWVTKDFAIARGWYQGYPKKIGSAHVTRIFNRGKASPRLEAGAKLGATLSAYDHRLASAVVTLREPSETNGFVNGHPMLHSRFMPSITKDAGLSMDQLITMHGIDADLGQPWKGDAELVLGDSQWDELASILPVQKILGGYYREVGVTFAGGKLIADRSNPV
;
A
#
# COMPACT_ATOMS: atom_id res chain seq x y z
N MET A 1 23.14 11.28 27.32
CA MET A 1 22.35 11.11 26.06
C MET A 1 21.85 12.49 25.70
N SER A 2 21.89 12.87 24.43
CA SER A 2 21.43 14.18 23.97
C SER A 2 19.92 14.35 24.26
N ASP A 3 19.51 15.53 24.70
CA ASP A 3 18.09 15.91 24.90
C ASP A 3 17.37 16.09 23.54
N LEU A 4 17.53 15.10 22.64
CA LEU A 4 16.92 15.09 21.32
C LEU A 4 15.72 14.14 21.29
N HIS A 5 14.61 14.64 20.77
CA HIS A 5 13.33 13.96 20.69
C HIS A 5 12.84 13.83 19.25
N GLY A 6 11.88 12.95 19.04
CA GLY A 6 11.24 12.65 17.76
C GLY A 6 11.16 11.14 17.50
N PHE A 7 10.14 10.69 16.78
CA PHE A 7 9.95 9.27 16.49
C PHE A 7 10.95 8.76 15.44
N LEU A 8 11.17 9.54 14.38
CA LEU A 8 12.23 9.31 13.38
C LEU A 8 12.96 10.63 13.10
N PRO A 9 14.20 10.56 12.58
CA PRO A 9 14.96 11.76 12.22
C PRO A 9 14.19 12.74 11.31
N PRO A 10 14.52 14.06 11.35
CA PRO A 10 15.53 14.65 12.23
C PRO A 10 15.06 14.75 13.69
N LEU A 11 15.98 14.45 14.62
CA LEU A 11 15.72 14.60 16.03
C LEU A 11 16.11 16.01 16.49
N THR A 12 15.27 16.62 17.32
CA THR A 12 15.47 17.98 17.83
C THR A 12 15.12 18.07 19.32
N PRO A 13 15.53 19.12 20.03
CA PRO A 13 15.16 19.27 21.44
C PRO A 13 13.65 19.28 21.71
N THR A 14 12.83 19.66 20.71
CA THR A 14 11.36 19.67 20.84
C THR A 14 10.68 18.46 20.19
N GLY A 15 11.39 17.68 19.37
CA GLY A 15 10.84 16.60 18.58
C GLY A 15 9.97 17.02 17.38
N LYS A 16 9.67 18.31 17.24
CA LYS A 16 8.73 18.82 16.21
C LYS A 16 9.20 18.63 14.76
N SER A 17 10.52 18.49 14.56
CA SER A 17 11.09 18.30 13.21
C SER A 17 11.06 16.85 12.74
N ALA A 18 10.64 15.89 13.56
CA ALA A 18 10.53 14.50 13.15
C ALA A 18 9.70 14.36 11.87
N ILE A 19 10.19 13.57 10.91
CA ILE A 19 9.51 13.38 9.61
C ILE A 19 8.12 12.78 9.79
N ILE A 20 7.94 11.94 10.81
CA ILE A 20 6.65 11.36 11.20
C ILE A 20 6.48 11.42 12.72
N PRO A 21 5.24 11.60 13.20
CA PRO A 21 4.92 11.52 14.63
C PRO A 21 4.93 10.07 15.12
N GLU A 22 4.84 9.91 16.45
CA GLU A 22 4.60 8.60 17.06
C GLU A 22 3.23 8.04 16.68
N MET A 23 3.09 6.71 16.79
CA MET A 23 1.82 6.01 16.65
C MET A 23 0.90 6.28 17.87
N PRO A 24 -0.42 6.11 17.75
CA PRO A 24 -1.15 5.53 16.60
C PRO A 24 -1.26 6.50 15.42
N TRP A 25 -1.42 5.94 14.21
CA TRP A 25 -1.73 6.71 13.02
C TRP A 25 -3.11 6.35 12.52
N TYR A 26 -3.95 7.36 12.34
CA TYR A 26 -5.31 7.25 11.84
C TYR A 26 -5.35 7.55 10.36
N TYR A 27 -6.13 6.76 9.63
CA TYR A 27 -6.29 6.90 8.19
C TYR A 27 -7.77 6.92 7.84
N SER A 28 -8.16 7.84 6.96
CA SER A 28 -9.46 7.87 6.30
C SER A 28 -9.24 8.11 4.82
N GLY A 29 -9.95 7.40 3.96
CA GLY A 29 -9.75 7.55 2.54
C GLY A 29 -10.63 6.66 1.69
N THR A 30 -10.26 6.57 0.41
CA THR A 30 -10.94 5.74 -0.57
C THR A 30 -9.97 4.79 -1.23
N LEU A 31 -10.42 3.58 -1.53
CA LEU A 31 -9.67 2.58 -2.27
C LEU A 31 -10.37 2.29 -3.61
N LEU A 32 -9.63 2.39 -4.70
CA LEU A 32 -9.98 1.84 -6.00
C LEU A 32 -9.05 0.66 -6.28
N THR A 33 -9.60 -0.53 -6.37
CA THR A 33 -8.85 -1.79 -6.48
C THR A 33 -9.18 -2.46 -7.80
N VAL A 34 -8.16 -2.97 -8.49
CA VAL A 34 -8.32 -3.92 -9.59
C VAL A 34 -7.63 -5.23 -9.20
N GLU A 35 -8.38 -6.31 -9.16
CA GLU A 35 -7.83 -7.65 -8.96
C GLU A 35 -7.67 -8.38 -10.29
N TYR A 36 -6.54 -9.06 -10.43
CA TYR A 36 -6.21 -9.80 -11.64
C TYR A 36 -5.31 -11.00 -11.33
N LEU A 37 -5.19 -11.91 -12.31
CA LEU A 37 -4.24 -13.01 -12.27
C LEU A 37 -2.99 -12.68 -13.09
N THR A 38 -1.85 -13.06 -12.55
CA THR A 38 -0.56 -13.20 -13.22
C THR A 38 -0.07 -14.65 -13.12
N ASP A 39 1.07 -14.98 -13.72
CA ASP A 39 1.70 -16.28 -13.50
C ASP A 39 2.17 -16.43 -12.05
N PRO A 40 1.83 -17.50 -11.33
CA PRO A 40 2.35 -17.76 -9.99
C PRO A 40 3.87 -17.71 -9.88
N ALA A 41 4.60 -18.07 -10.95
CA ALA A 41 6.06 -17.96 -10.98
C ALA A 41 6.55 -16.51 -10.83
N ASN A 42 5.80 -15.54 -11.36
CA ASN A 42 6.11 -14.12 -11.19
C ASN A 42 5.91 -13.68 -9.74
N VAL A 43 4.84 -14.14 -9.09
CA VAL A 43 4.62 -13.89 -7.66
C VAL A 43 5.74 -14.52 -6.83
N ARG A 44 6.10 -15.79 -7.12
CA ARG A 44 7.19 -16.51 -6.43
C ARG A 44 8.52 -15.74 -6.49
N ALA A 45 8.83 -15.14 -7.64
CA ALA A 45 10.05 -14.38 -7.85
C ALA A 45 10.13 -13.11 -6.98
N LEU A 46 9.00 -12.60 -6.48
CA LEU A 46 8.93 -11.41 -5.62
C LEU A 46 8.89 -11.73 -4.12
N LEU A 47 8.83 -13.00 -3.76
CA LEU A 47 8.79 -13.43 -2.37
C LEU A 47 10.19 -13.84 -1.89
N PRO A 48 10.60 -13.48 -0.66
CA PRO A 48 11.75 -14.06 0.00
C PRO A 48 11.70 -15.60 -0.01
N ALA A 49 12.86 -16.23 0.11
CA ALA A 49 12.98 -17.69 -0.04
C ALA A 49 12.16 -18.47 1.00
N ASP A 50 12.01 -17.92 2.20
CA ASP A 50 11.29 -18.49 3.35
C ASP A 50 9.79 -18.16 3.38
N ILE A 51 9.26 -17.46 2.37
CA ILE A 51 7.84 -17.14 2.25
C ILE A 51 7.30 -17.89 1.04
N ASP A 52 6.26 -18.69 1.22
CA ASP A 52 5.63 -19.49 0.19
C ASP A 52 4.54 -18.72 -0.58
N LEU A 53 4.16 -19.24 -1.74
CA LEU A 53 2.94 -18.84 -2.42
C LEU A 53 1.71 -19.15 -1.57
N ALA A 54 0.66 -18.35 -1.68
CA ALA A 54 -0.62 -18.69 -1.08
C ALA A 54 -1.14 -20.01 -1.69
N PRO A 55 -1.77 -20.88 -0.87
CA PRO A 55 -2.28 -22.16 -1.35
C PRO A 55 -3.44 -22.02 -2.35
N GLU A 56 -4.19 -20.93 -2.24
CA GLU A 56 -5.32 -20.63 -3.12
C GLU A 56 -5.01 -19.41 -3.97
N GLU A 57 -5.30 -19.46 -5.26
CA GLU A 57 -5.09 -18.38 -6.24
C GLU A 57 -3.69 -17.73 -6.11
N PRO A 58 -2.60 -18.51 -6.22
CA PRO A 58 -1.23 -18.04 -5.95
C PRO A 58 -0.74 -16.94 -6.91
N GLY A 59 -1.41 -16.79 -8.06
CA GLY A 59 -1.15 -15.73 -9.04
C GLY A 59 -2.04 -14.50 -8.88
N ALA A 60 -2.86 -14.42 -7.83
CA ALA A 60 -3.76 -13.29 -7.65
C ALA A 60 -3.02 -12.05 -7.15
N VAL A 61 -3.29 -10.92 -7.80
CA VAL A 61 -2.72 -9.60 -7.52
C VAL A 61 -3.86 -8.60 -7.34
N ALA A 62 -3.77 -7.75 -6.31
CA ALA A 62 -4.57 -6.54 -6.19
C ALA A 62 -3.71 -5.32 -6.51
N PHE A 63 -4.12 -4.52 -7.48
CA PHE A 63 -3.52 -3.24 -7.79
C PHE A 63 -4.45 -2.14 -7.28
N ILE A 64 -3.96 -1.34 -6.33
CA ILE A 64 -4.80 -0.49 -5.49
C ILE A 64 -4.33 0.95 -5.59
N TRP A 65 -5.27 1.87 -5.83
CA TRP A 65 -5.09 3.31 -5.65
C TRP A 65 -5.82 3.74 -4.40
N ALA A 66 -5.13 4.48 -3.55
CA ALA A 66 -5.67 5.03 -2.32
C ALA A 66 -5.52 6.55 -2.29
N ASP A 67 -6.59 7.26 -1.95
CA ASP A 67 -6.59 8.69 -1.63
C ASP A 67 -6.80 8.83 -0.14
N TRP A 68 -5.73 9.17 0.57
CA TRP A 68 -5.67 9.17 2.02
C TRP A 68 -5.64 10.55 2.64
N GLN A 69 -6.29 10.68 3.76
CA GLN A 69 -6.05 11.66 4.80
C GLN A 69 -5.63 10.93 6.08
N SER A 70 -4.58 11.39 6.73
CA SER A 70 -4.02 10.72 7.91
C SER A 70 -3.58 11.70 8.97
N CYS A 71 -3.64 11.29 10.24
CA CYS A 71 -3.10 12.06 11.36
C CYS A 71 -2.57 11.13 12.46
N SER A 72 -1.88 11.71 13.42
CA SER A 72 -1.54 11.07 14.69
C SER A 72 -2.53 11.47 15.78
N GLU A 73 -2.24 11.06 17.02
CA GLU A 73 -3.01 11.45 18.20
C GLU A 73 -3.12 12.97 18.31
N GLY A 74 -4.33 13.46 18.60
CA GLY A 74 -4.64 14.88 18.67
C GLY A 74 -4.94 15.56 17.32
N GLY A 75 -4.70 14.91 16.18
CA GLY A 75 -5.16 15.35 14.86
C GLY A 75 -4.55 16.64 14.32
N ALA A 76 -3.39 17.06 14.80
CA ALA A 76 -2.77 18.34 14.39
C ALA A 76 -2.51 18.41 12.87
N GLU A 77 -2.18 17.28 12.23
CA GLU A 77 -1.94 17.20 10.78
C GLU A 77 -3.19 17.50 9.96
N LEU A 78 -4.38 17.31 10.50
CA LEU A 78 -5.63 17.65 9.82
C LEU A 78 -5.79 19.16 9.60
N LEU A 79 -5.17 19.98 10.45
CA LEU A 79 -5.16 21.44 10.34
C LEU A 79 -4.01 21.97 9.47
N ASP A 80 -3.09 21.08 9.06
CA ASP A 80 -2.05 21.34 8.07
C ASP A 80 -2.11 20.23 6.99
N PRO A 81 -3.06 20.33 6.03
CA PRO A 81 -3.39 19.23 5.11
C PRO A 81 -2.23 18.70 4.29
N ILE A 82 -1.17 19.49 4.06
CA ILE A 82 0.04 19.03 3.35
C ILE A 82 0.76 17.91 4.11
N ARG A 83 0.59 17.86 5.43
CA ARG A 83 1.13 16.84 6.34
C ARG A 83 0.20 15.65 6.57
N SER A 84 -1.00 15.71 6.01
CA SER A 84 -2.09 14.75 6.20
C SER A 84 -2.44 14.01 4.91
N GLN A 85 -2.59 14.75 3.81
CA GLN A 85 -3.16 14.24 2.57
C GLN A 85 -2.07 13.69 1.63
N TYR A 86 -2.28 12.47 1.14
CA TYR A 86 -1.43 11.87 0.12
C TYR A 86 -2.18 10.80 -0.66
N LEU A 87 -1.68 10.52 -1.87
CA LEU A 87 -2.13 9.38 -2.66
C LEU A 87 -1.03 8.33 -2.69
N GLU A 88 -1.47 7.09 -2.80
CA GLU A 88 -0.57 5.97 -3.05
C GLU A 88 -1.16 4.99 -4.05
N THR A 89 -0.29 4.25 -4.72
CA THR A 89 -0.66 3.16 -5.61
C THR A 89 0.25 1.98 -5.31
N PHE A 90 -0.32 0.81 -5.12
CA PHE A 90 0.44 -0.35 -4.68
C PHE A 90 -0.09 -1.66 -5.22
N ALA A 91 0.84 -2.60 -5.42
CA ALA A 91 0.57 -3.98 -5.79
C ALA A 91 0.69 -4.88 -4.56
N VAL A 92 -0.34 -5.68 -4.33
CA VAL A 92 -0.42 -6.67 -3.25
C VAL A 92 -0.55 -8.05 -3.88
N VAL A 93 0.20 -8.99 -3.37
CA VAL A 93 0.08 -10.42 -3.67
C VAL A 93 -0.29 -11.19 -2.41
N ARG A 94 -0.82 -12.40 -2.58
CA ARG A 94 -1.02 -13.32 -1.47
C ARG A 94 0.20 -14.20 -1.30
N CYS A 95 0.56 -14.47 -0.06
CA CYS A 95 1.66 -15.36 0.29
C CYS A 95 1.28 -16.20 1.51
N SER A 96 2.13 -17.15 1.86
CA SER A 96 1.97 -18.00 3.05
C SER A 96 3.27 -18.04 3.84
N TYR A 97 3.17 -17.98 5.14
CA TYR A 97 4.29 -18.18 6.06
C TYR A 97 3.83 -19.06 7.22
N GLU A 98 4.55 -20.16 7.47
CA GLU A 98 4.19 -21.16 8.50
C GLU A 98 2.73 -21.62 8.42
N GLY A 99 2.21 -21.80 7.19
CA GLY A 99 0.85 -22.26 6.94
C GLY A 99 -0.25 -21.21 7.09
N VAL A 100 0.10 -19.97 7.41
CA VAL A 100 -0.86 -18.85 7.51
C VAL A 100 -0.80 -18.02 6.25
N THR A 101 -1.97 -17.68 5.69
CA THR A 101 -2.07 -16.79 4.51
C THR A 101 -1.98 -15.32 4.93
N TYR A 102 -1.20 -14.57 4.17
CA TYR A 102 -0.99 -13.13 4.34
C TYR A 102 -1.15 -12.38 3.02
N SER A 103 -1.37 -11.07 3.14
CA SER A 103 -1.22 -10.11 2.05
C SER A 103 0.18 -9.50 2.12
N ARG A 104 0.85 -9.31 0.96
CA ARG A 104 2.19 -8.69 0.90
C ARG A 104 2.23 -7.62 -0.17
N CYS A 105 2.56 -6.41 0.23
CA CYS A 105 2.83 -5.32 -0.71
C CYS A 105 4.23 -5.51 -1.32
N VAL A 106 4.29 -5.69 -2.63
CA VAL A 106 5.55 -5.94 -3.37
C VAL A 106 6.06 -4.72 -4.12
N ALA A 107 5.20 -3.74 -4.40
CA ALA A 107 5.57 -2.47 -5.01
C ALA A 107 4.59 -1.38 -4.58
N ILE A 108 5.08 -0.17 -4.29
CA ILE A 108 4.23 0.94 -3.86
C ILE A 108 4.87 2.30 -4.17
N TRP A 109 4.05 3.22 -4.66
CA TRP A 109 4.42 4.60 -4.94
C TRP A 109 3.51 5.55 -4.17
N VAL A 110 4.10 6.60 -3.59
CA VAL A 110 3.40 7.59 -2.77
C VAL A 110 3.77 9.01 -3.18
N THR A 111 2.91 9.97 -2.88
CA THR A 111 3.08 11.38 -3.29
C THR A 111 3.75 12.24 -2.21
N LYS A 112 4.12 11.69 -1.04
CA LYS A 112 4.66 12.44 0.11
C LYS A 112 5.82 11.71 0.78
N ASP A 113 6.77 12.50 1.29
CA ASP A 113 7.95 12.05 2.02
C ASP A 113 7.62 11.34 3.34
N PHE A 114 6.71 11.92 4.15
CA PHE A 114 6.28 11.29 5.40
C PHE A 114 5.63 9.92 5.16
N ALA A 115 4.92 9.73 4.03
CA ALA A 115 4.34 8.45 3.68
C ALA A 115 5.43 7.41 3.31
N ILE A 116 6.55 7.85 2.69
CA ILE A 116 7.74 6.99 2.48
C ILE A 116 8.31 6.57 3.84
N ALA A 117 8.56 7.53 4.73
CA ALA A 117 9.16 7.26 6.03
C ALA A 117 8.32 6.28 6.87
N ARG A 118 6.99 6.48 6.92
CA ARG A 118 6.06 5.51 7.54
C ARG A 118 6.17 4.14 6.90
N GLY A 119 6.23 4.09 5.55
CA GLY A 119 6.33 2.84 4.82
C GLY A 119 7.60 2.06 5.13
N TRP A 120 8.74 2.70 5.08
CA TRP A 120 10.01 2.03 5.40
C TRP A 120 10.06 1.55 6.85
N TYR A 121 9.48 2.34 7.77
CA TYR A 121 9.31 1.88 9.15
C TYR A 121 8.45 0.61 9.24
N GLN A 122 7.40 0.51 8.43
CA GLN A 122 6.46 -0.61 8.38
C GLN A 122 6.89 -1.74 7.42
N GLY A 123 8.03 -1.63 6.74
CA GLY A 123 8.49 -2.61 5.76
C GLY A 123 7.80 -2.55 4.39
N TYR A 124 7.05 -1.48 4.08
CA TYR A 124 6.55 -1.24 2.73
C TYR A 124 7.67 -0.71 1.83
N PRO A 125 7.86 -1.24 0.61
CA PRO A 125 8.91 -0.80 -0.32
C PRO A 125 8.52 0.50 -1.05
N LYS A 126 8.25 1.58 -0.31
CA LYS A 126 7.72 2.83 -0.84
C LYS A 126 8.74 3.63 -1.63
N LYS A 127 8.32 4.12 -2.78
CA LYS A 127 9.02 5.07 -3.67
C LYS A 127 8.15 6.30 -3.92
N ILE A 128 8.75 7.40 -4.38
CA ILE A 128 7.99 8.56 -4.86
C ILE A 128 7.34 8.24 -6.21
N GLY A 129 6.09 8.69 -6.36
CA GLY A 129 5.34 8.64 -7.62
C GLY A 129 4.23 9.67 -7.65
N SER A 130 3.60 9.81 -8.79
CA SER A 130 2.42 10.66 -9.01
C SER A 130 1.22 9.75 -9.26
N ALA A 131 0.37 9.63 -8.25
CA ALA A 131 -0.86 8.84 -8.28
C ALA A 131 -2.07 9.77 -8.35
N HIS A 132 -3.07 9.38 -9.13
CA HIS A 132 -4.35 10.09 -9.22
C HIS A 132 -5.48 9.07 -9.31
N VAL A 133 -6.61 9.41 -8.70
CA VAL A 133 -7.85 8.62 -8.77
C VAL A 133 -9.06 9.53 -8.86
N THR A 134 -10.09 9.11 -9.58
CA THR A 134 -11.37 9.82 -9.64
C THR A 134 -11.99 9.87 -8.25
N ARG A 135 -12.24 11.08 -7.77
CA ARG A 135 -12.92 11.30 -6.48
C ARG A 135 -14.44 11.36 -6.67
N ILE A 136 -15.17 10.83 -5.71
CA ILE A 136 -16.62 10.90 -5.65
C ILE A 136 -17.03 12.06 -4.73
N PHE A 137 -17.68 13.05 -5.31
CA PHE A 137 -18.33 14.14 -4.59
C PHE A 137 -19.84 14.05 -4.82
N ASN A 138 -20.64 14.25 -3.79
CA ASN A 138 -22.09 14.17 -3.91
C ASN A 138 -22.74 15.44 -4.51
N ARG A 139 -22.00 16.23 -5.31
CA ARG A 139 -22.43 17.50 -5.90
C ARG A 139 -21.79 17.73 -7.28
N GLY A 140 -22.48 18.47 -8.12
CA GLY A 140 -21.96 18.92 -9.41
C GLY A 140 -21.95 17.84 -10.49
N LYS A 141 -21.49 18.20 -11.70
CA LYS A 141 -21.40 17.32 -12.88
C LYS A 141 -19.99 16.78 -13.10
N ALA A 142 -18.97 17.28 -12.37
CA ALA A 142 -17.58 16.88 -12.49
C ALA A 142 -17.21 15.69 -11.58
N SER A 143 -18.20 15.00 -11.05
CA SER A 143 -18.05 13.83 -10.19
C SER A 143 -19.06 12.76 -10.55
N PRO A 144 -18.65 11.50 -10.69
CA PRO A 144 -19.61 10.40 -10.74
C PRO A 144 -20.39 10.31 -9.41
N ARG A 145 -21.52 9.65 -9.44
CA ARG A 145 -22.23 9.21 -8.23
C ARG A 145 -21.81 7.78 -7.92
N LEU A 146 -21.94 7.38 -6.66
CA LEU A 146 -21.73 6.00 -6.26
C LEU A 146 -22.97 5.18 -6.63
N GLU A 147 -23.04 4.73 -7.88
CA GLU A 147 -24.17 4.00 -8.46
C GLU A 147 -23.70 3.09 -9.60
N ALA A 148 -24.57 2.18 -10.03
CA ALA A 148 -24.30 1.31 -11.18
C ALA A 148 -24.05 2.15 -12.44
N GLY A 149 -22.99 1.80 -13.19
CA GLY A 149 -22.56 2.51 -14.39
C GLY A 149 -21.54 3.65 -14.11
N ALA A 150 -21.27 4.00 -12.86
CA ALA A 150 -20.25 4.97 -12.52
C ALA A 150 -18.87 4.49 -12.99
N LYS A 151 -18.11 5.38 -13.63
CA LYS A 151 -16.75 5.09 -14.10
C LYS A 151 -15.73 5.86 -13.28
N LEU A 152 -14.78 5.14 -12.73
CA LEU A 152 -13.68 5.66 -11.94
C LEU A 152 -12.36 5.37 -12.66
N GLY A 153 -11.61 6.42 -12.97
CA GLY A 153 -10.29 6.31 -13.56
C GLY A 153 -9.18 6.45 -12.52
N ALA A 154 -8.06 5.79 -12.76
CA ALA A 154 -6.87 5.93 -11.93
C ALA A 154 -5.59 5.85 -12.75
N THR A 155 -4.54 6.52 -12.28
CA THR A 155 -3.25 6.57 -12.98
C THR A 155 -2.10 6.58 -11.98
N LEU A 156 -0.95 6.02 -12.43
CA LEU A 156 0.32 6.08 -11.73
C LEU A 156 1.41 6.47 -12.70
N SER A 157 2.26 7.40 -12.31
CA SER A 157 3.52 7.72 -13.02
C SER A 157 4.67 7.85 -12.02
N ALA A 158 5.87 7.49 -12.44
CA ALA A 158 7.09 7.74 -11.70
C ALA A 158 8.19 8.12 -12.69
N TYR A 159 9.05 9.10 -12.32
CA TYR A 159 10.12 9.61 -13.20
C TYR A 159 9.63 9.96 -14.62
N ASP A 160 8.47 10.64 -14.72
CA ASP A 160 7.80 11.06 -15.96
C ASP A 160 7.30 9.89 -16.86
N HIS A 161 7.37 8.64 -16.41
CA HIS A 161 6.84 7.48 -17.11
C HIS A 161 5.48 7.07 -16.57
N ARG A 162 4.50 6.78 -17.45
CA ARG A 162 3.23 6.19 -17.08
C ARG A 162 3.44 4.71 -16.79
N LEU A 163 3.29 4.31 -15.51
CA LEU A 163 3.45 2.92 -15.05
C LEU A 163 2.14 2.16 -14.97
N ALA A 164 1.02 2.85 -14.72
CA ALA A 164 -0.28 2.19 -14.70
C ALA A 164 -1.41 3.16 -15.05
N SER A 165 -2.47 2.61 -15.65
CA SER A 165 -3.78 3.26 -15.77
C SER A 165 -4.88 2.22 -15.63
N ALA A 166 -5.99 2.61 -14.99
CA ALA A 166 -7.15 1.76 -14.82
C ALA A 166 -8.45 2.54 -15.03
N VAL A 167 -9.49 1.81 -15.43
CA VAL A 167 -10.87 2.25 -15.40
C VAL A 167 -11.70 1.16 -14.74
N VAL A 168 -12.46 1.52 -13.71
CA VAL A 168 -13.44 0.62 -13.06
C VAL A 168 -14.84 1.16 -13.35
N THR A 169 -15.70 0.30 -13.89
CA THR A 169 -17.14 0.61 -14.10
C THR A 169 -17.93 -0.16 -13.07
N LEU A 170 -18.45 0.56 -12.07
CA LEU A 170 -19.23 -0.03 -10.97
C LEU A 170 -20.52 -0.67 -11.50
N ARG A 171 -20.89 -1.81 -10.92
CA ARG A 171 -22.10 -2.56 -11.29
C ARG A 171 -23.09 -2.66 -10.15
N GLU A 172 -22.62 -3.06 -8.97
CA GLU A 172 -23.47 -3.33 -7.81
C GLU A 172 -22.70 -3.23 -6.49
N PRO A 173 -23.38 -3.04 -5.36
CA PRO A 173 -22.81 -3.23 -4.04
C PRO A 173 -22.24 -4.66 -3.89
N SER A 174 -21.17 -4.80 -3.10
CA SER A 174 -20.49 -6.05 -2.85
C SER A 174 -20.35 -6.29 -1.34
N GLU A 175 -20.18 -7.54 -0.95
CA GLU A 175 -19.85 -7.88 0.44
C GLU A 175 -18.35 -7.64 0.75
N THR A 176 -17.50 -7.67 -0.27
CA THR A 176 -16.04 -7.54 -0.13
C THR A 176 -15.48 -6.49 -1.09
N ASN A 177 -14.30 -5.97 -0.76
CA ASN A 177 -13.50 -5.10 -1.65
C ASN A 177 -12.38 -5.90 -2.33
N GLY A 178 -12.74 -7.09 -2.85
CA GLY A 178 -11.79 -8.08 -3.33
C GLY A 178 -11.31 -9.02 -2.21
N PHE A 179 -10.42 -9.95 -2.56
CA PHE A 179 -9.94 -10.98 -1.62
C PHE A 179 -8.41 -10.97 -1.43
N VAL A 180 -7.66 -10.38 -2.35
CA VAL A 180 -6.18 -10.41 -2.32
C VAL A 180 -5.63 -9.63 -1.14
N ASN A 181 -6.19 -8.45 -0.85
CA ASN A 181 -5.78 -7.58 0.27
C ASN A 181 -6.67 -7.77 1.52
N GLY A 182 -7.18 -8.97 1.72
CA GLY A 182 -8.09 -9.30 2.82
C GLY A 182 -7.42 -9.94 4.05
N HIS A 183 -6.10 -10.11 4.05
CA HIS A 183 -5.34 -10.77 5.11
C HIS A 183 -4.44 -9.77 5.85
N PRO A 184 -3.95 -10.13 7.07
CA PRO A 184 -2.88 -9.37 7.69
C PRO A 184 -1.69 -9.21 6.74
N MET A 185 -1.02 -8.05 6.81
CA MET A 185 0.15 -7.78 5.98
C MET A 185 1.37 -8.52 6.54
N LEU A 186 2.19 -9.09 5.65
CA LEU A 186 3.49 -9.69 5.98
C LEU A 186 4.59 -8.97 5.20
N HIS A 187 5.42 -8.21 5.89
CA HIS A 187 6.46 -7.40 5.28
C HIS A 187 7.85 -7.70 5.81
N SER A 188 8.86 -7.33 5.05
CA SER A 188 10.25 -7.34 5.48
C SER A 188 10.72 -5.92 5.76
N ARG A 189 11.24 -5.67 6.96
CA ARG A 189 12.05 -4.49 7.23
C ARG A 189 13.50 -4.83 6.89
N PHE A 190 14.04 -4.12 5.92
CA PHE A 190 15.32 -4.47 5.33
C PHE A 190 16.21 -3.23 5.23
N MET A 191 17.45 -3.34 5.74
CA MET A 191 18.43 -2.26 5.68
C MET A 191 19.83 -2.83 5.49
N PRO A 192 20.52 -2.48 4.39
CA PRO A 192 21.94 -2.80 4.24
C PRO A 192 22.79 -2.16 5.33
N SER A 193 23.91 -2.79 5.67
CA SER A 193 24.92 -2.17 6.53
C SER A 193 25.51 -0.92 5.88
N ILE A 194 25.79 0.11 6.68
CA ILE A 194 26.54 1.28 6.22
C ILE A 194 28.02 0.91 5.90
N THR A 195 28.53 -0.15 6.52
CA THR A 195 29.85 -0.66 6.25
C THR A 195 29.78 -1.51 5.00
N LYS A 196 30.60 -1.16 3.97
CA LYS A 196 30.69 -1.91 2.72
C LYS A 196 31.00 -3.39 3.01
N ASP A 197 30.30 -4.28 2.31
CA ASP A 197 30.45 -5.74 2.37
C ASP A 197 30.14 -6.39 3.74
N ALA A 198 29.55 -5.66 4.68
CA ALA A 198 29.19 -6.16 6.01
C ALA A 198 27.74 -6.75 6.10
N GLY A 199 27.10 -7.01 4.95
CA GLY A 199 25.77 -7.62 4.90
C GLY A 199 24.66 -6.64 5.31
N LEU A 200 23.73 -7.13 6.11
CA LEU A 200 22.53 -6.38 6.52
C LEU A 200 22.65 -5.89 7.98
N SER A 201 22.25 -4.66 8.22
CA SER A 201 22.04 -4.13 9.57
C SER A 201 20.64 -4.44 10.11
N MET A 202 19.69 -4.75 9.24
CA MET A 202 18.34 -5.17 9.58
C MET A 202 17.78 -6.09 8.51
N ASP A 203 17.21 -7.22 8.93
CA ASP A 203 16.36 -8.09 8.12
C ASP A 203 15.30 -8.72 9.04
N GLN A 204 14.15 -8.08 9.11
CA GLN A 204 13.09 -8.46 10.03
C GLN A 204 11.81 -8.78 9.26
N LEU A 205 11.21 -9.92 9.55
CA LEU A 205 9.88 -10.27 9.09
C LEU A 205 8.86 -9.79 10.13
N ILE A 206 7.92 -8.98 9.69
CA ILE A 206 6.88 -8.40 10.55
C ILE A 206 5.49 -8.65 9.97
N THR A 207 4.51 -8.76 10.85
CA THR A 207 3.09 -8.74 10.48
C THR A 207 2.40 -7.54 11.08
N MET A 208 1.41 -7.03 10.37
CA MET A 208 0.55 -5.94 10.84
C MET A 208 -0.85 -6.04 10.24
N HIS A 209 -1.81 -5.47 10.92
CA HIS A 209 -3.16 -5.24 10.42
C HIS A 209 -3.69 -3.93 10.99
N GLY A 210 -4.64 -3.32 10.27
CA GLY A 210 -5.38 -2.18 10.78
C GLY A 210 -6.36 -2.62 11.86
N ILE A 211 -6.49 -1.81 12.89
CA ILE A 211 -7.52 -1.94 13.93
C ILE A 211 -8.55 -0.82 13.78
N ASP A 212 -9.64 -0.88 14.54
CA ASP A 212 -10.73 0.12 14.53
C ASP A 212 -11.26 0.39 13.11
N ALA A 213 -11.46 -0.68 12.34
CA ALA A 213 -11.90 -0.56 10.96
C ALA A 213 -13.32 0.00 10.87
N ASP A 214 -13.46 1.16 10.20
CA ASP A 214 -14.73 1.77 9.80
C ASP A 214 -14.81 1.70 8.27
N LEU A 215 -15.62 0.79 7.75
CA LEU A 215 -15.63 0.40 6.36
C LEU A 215 -16.95 0.78 5.68
N GLY A 216 -16.86 1.61 4.65
CA GLY A 216 -17.97 1.90 3.78
C GLY A 216 -18.43 0.67 2.98
N GLN A 217 -19.64 0.75 2.42
CA GLN A 217 -20.20 -0.28 1.54
C GLN A 217 -19.30 -0.47 0.31
N PRO A 218 -18.68 -1.65 0.10
CA PRO A 218 -17.94 -1.88 -1.12
C PRO A 218 -18.84 -1.94 -2.34
N TRP A 219 -18.30 -1.52 -3.48
CA TRP A 219 -18.90 -1.69 -4.78
C TRP A 219 -17.97 -2.51 -5.66
N LYS A 220 -18.52 -3.41 -6.48
CA LYS A 220 -17.78 -4.19 -7.47
C LYS A 220 -18.23 -3.85 -8.89
N GLY A 221 -17.38 -4.15 -9.86
CA GLY A 221 -17.68 -3.92 -11.26
C GLY A 221 -16.62 -4.48 -12.20
N ASP A 222 -16.74 -4.09 -13.48
CA ASP A 222 -15.77 -4.42 -14.51
C ASP A 222 -14.55 -3.51 -14.37
N ALA A 223 -13.39 -4.01 -14.74
CA ALA A 223 -12.17 -3.23 -14.72
C ALA A 223 -11.32 -3.43 -15.98
N GLU A 224 -10.63 -2.37 -16.34
CA GLU A 224 -9.53 -2.34 -17.30
C GLU A 224 -8.28 -1.91 -16.57
N LEU A 225 -7.14 -2.57 -16.81
CA LEU A 225 -5.85 -2.25 -16.21
C LEU A 225 -4.77 -2.37 -17.28
N VAL A 226 -4.00 -1.32 -17.46
CA VAL A 226 -2.80 -1.29 -18.29
C VAL A 226 -1.60 -0.99 -17.40
N LEU A 227 -0.61 -1.88 -17.40
CA LEU A 227 0.66 -1.71 -16.73
C LEU A 227 1.75 -1.38 -17.77
N GLY A 228 2.74 -0.61 -17.36
CA GLY A 228 3.89 -0.23 -18.15
C GLY A 228 5.19 -0.41 -17.38
N ASP A 229 6.28 -0.40 -18.11
CA ASP A 229 7.64 -0.42 -17.58
C ASP A 229 8.35 0.90 -17.89
N SER A 230 9.42 1.15 -17.15
CA SER A 230 10.38 2.20 -17.41
C SER A 230 11.79 1.68 -17.14
N GLN A 231 12.79 2.50 -17.39
CA GLN A 231 14.18 2.18 -17.02
C GLN A 231 14.35 1.94 -15.50
N TRP A 232 13.42 2.45 -14.67
CA TRP A 232 13.53 2.46 -13.21
C TRP A 232 12.45 1.64 -12.50
N ASP A 233 11.46 1.16 -13.24
CA ASP A 233 10.33 0.37 -12.76
C ASP A 233 9.90 -0.65 -13.82
N GLU A 234 9.84 -1.90 -13.45
CA GLU A 234 9.57 -3.06 -14.32
C GLU A 234 8.21 -3.71 -14.01
N LEU A 235 7.19 -2.87 -13.74
CA LEU A 235 5.91 -3.31 -13.19
C LEU A 235 5.16 -4.27 -14.13
N ALA A 236 5.10 -3.96 -15.42
CA ALA A 236 4.42 -4.81 -16.41
C ALA A 236 5.18 -6.12 -16.64
N SER A 237 6.52 -6.09 -16.57
CA SER A 237 7.36 -7.29 -16.74
C SER A 237 7.28 -8.23 -15.55
N ILE A 238 7.23 -7.70 -14.31
CA ILE A 238 7.22 -8.54 -13.11
C ILE A 238 5.84 -9.05 -12.72
N LEU A 239 4.76 -8.31 -13.05
CA LEU A 239 3.37 -8.66 -12.71
C LEU A 239 2.43 -8.47 -13.90
N PRO A 240 2.69 -9.13 -15.05
CA PRO A 240 1.86 -8.98 -16.25
C PRO A 240 0.41 -9.36 -16.00
N VAL A 241 -0.51 -8.55 -16.53
CA VAL A 241 -1.96 -8.80 -16.41
C VAL A 241 -2.35 -9.91 -17.38
N GLN A 242 -2.71 -11.10 -16.88
CA GLN A 242 -3.20 -12.21 -17.69
C GLN A 242 -4.73 -12.26 -17.76
N LYS A 243 -5.40 -12.00 -16.63
CA LYS A 243 -6.87 -12.05 -16.55
C LYS A 243 -7.36 -11.11 -15.46
N ILE A 244 -8.22 -10.17 -15.81
CA ILE A 244 -8.92 -9.32 -14.83
C ILE A 244 -9.95 -10.18 -14.08
N LEU A 245 -9.99 -10.07 -12.76
CA LEU A 245 -10.96 -10.72 -11.88
C LEU A 245 -12.12 -9.77 -11.52
N GLY A 246 -11.83 -8.48 -11.34
CA GLY A 246 -12.83 -7.46 -11.06
C GLY A 246 -12.22 -6.13 -10.62
N GLY A 247 -13.08 -5.12 -10.55
CA GLY A 247 -12.77 -3.83 -9.99
C GLY A 247 -13.63 -3.54 -8.77
N TYR A 248 -13.08 -2.82 -7.80
CA TYR A 248 -13.77 -2.52 -6.53
C TYR A 248 -13.52 -1.09 -6.11
N TYR A 249 -14.47 -0.53 -5.38
CA TYR A 249 -14.36 0.78 -4.74
C TYR A 249 -14.97 0.74 -3.35
N ARG A 250 -14.32 1.35 -2.37
CA ARG A 250 -14.94 1.64 -1.05
C ARG A 250 -14.25 2.80 -0.34
N GLU A 251 -14.97 3.39 0.59
CA GLU A 251 -14.41 4.25 1.65
C GLU A 251 -13.90 3.39 2.81
N VAL A 252 -12.85 3.85 3.48
CA VAL A 252 -12.22 3.11 4.58
C VAL A 252 -11.63 4.05 5.60
N GLY A 253 -11.89 3.77 6.87
CA GLY A 253 -11.18 4.28 8.03
C GLY A 253 -10.44 3.14 8.73
N VAL A 254 -9.21 3.38 9.18
CA VAL A 254 -8.40 2.38 9.87
C VAL A 254 -7.33 3.03 10.74
N THR A 255 -7.00 2.38 11.86
CA THR A 255 -5.92 2.78 12.75
C THR A 255 -4.73 1.83 12.61
N PHE A 256 -3.52 2.40 12.49
CA PHE A 256 -2.28 1.65 12.66
C PHE A 256 -1.67 1.96 14.03
N ALA A 257 -1.64 0.96 14.90
CA ALA A 257 -1.11 1.07 16.27
C ALA A 257 0.17 0.25 16.50
N GLY A 258 0.81 -0.20 15.42
CA GLY A 258 2.03 -0.99 15.45
C GLY A 258 1.88 -2.34 14.76
N GLY A 259 2.99 -3.06 14.64
CA GLY A 259 3.08 -4.41 14.09
C GLY A 259 3.72 -5.38 15.08
N LYS A 260 3.82 -6.64 14.69
CA LYS A 260 4.47 -7.70 15.47
C LYS A 260 5.67 -8.23 14.70
N LEU A 261 6.81 -8.31 15.38
CA LEU A 261 7.99 -9.02 14.88
C LEU A 261 7.70 -10.53 14.84
N ILE A 262 7.85 -11.13 13.65
CA ILE A 262 7.69 -12.58 13.44
C ILE A 262 9.06 -13.26 13.52
N ALA A 263 10.06 -12.75 12.78
CA ALA A 263 11.42 -13.26 12.78
C ALA A 263 12.42 -12.12 12.61
N ASP A 264 13.55 -12.23 13.29
CA ASP A 264 14.74 -11.39 13.06
C ASP A 264 15.79 -12.26 12.37
N ARG A 265 16.10 -11.91 11.13
CA ARG A 265 17.04 -12.61 10.25
C ARG A 265 18.35 -11.85 10.10
N SER A 266 18.50 -10.72 10.81
CA SER A 266 19.69 -9.85 10.74
C SER A 266 20.97 -10.56 11.18
N ASN A 267 20.86 -11.50 12.11
CA ASN A 267 21.95 -12.33 12.60
C ASN A 267 21.47 -13.78 12.65
N PRO A 268 21.50 -14.53 11.53
CA PRO A 268 21.23 -15.96 11.59
C PRO A 268 22.30 -16.62 12.48
N VAL A 269 21.82 -17.33 13.51
CA VAL A 269 22.67 -18.11 14.43
C VAL A 269 23.22 -19.31 13.69
#